data_df1c912ae69f3199acb2078f180f96d4
#
_entry.id   df1c912ae69f3199acb2078f180f96d4
#
_cell.length_a   1.000
_cell.length_b   1.000
_cell.length_c   1.000
_cell.angle_alpha   90.00
_cell.angle_beta   90.00
_cell.angle_gamma   90.00
#
_symmetry.space_group_name_H-M   'P 1'
#
loop_
_entity.id
_entity.type
_entity.pdbx_description
1 polymer ?
#
loop_
_entity_poly.entity_id
_entity_poly.type
_entity_poly.pdbx_seq_one_letter_code
_entity_poly.pdbx_strand_id
1 'polypeptide(L)'
;MTEIHLAGVVFNSPNPEELSDFYRDLFGIQFAKRQHGNIREHIECEFGGIHFAILKSAQSSSGKNIVLSFAVGDLKAFLDGLQKMGIKPLHPIMDIGAGKHICSIADPDGNMVRLIQVDQI
;
A
#
# COMPACT_ATOMS: atom_id res chain seq x y z
N MET A 1 -10.97 -13.34 -28.01
CA MET A 1 -10.06 -12.42 -27.32
C MET A 1 -9.76 -12.95 -25.92
N THR A 2 -8.49 -12.96 -25.57
CA THR A 2 -8.09 -13.41 -24.24
C THR A 2 -8.35 -12.29 -23.22
N GLU A 3 -9.00 -12.63 -22.12
CA GLU A 3 -9.14 -11.68 -21.01
C GLU A 3 -7.82 -11.53 -20.27
N ILE A 4 -7.54 -10.30 -19.88
CA ILE A 4 -6.32 -9.99 -19.13
C ILE A 4 -6.74 -9.27 -17.85
N HIS A 5 -6.23 -9.73 -16.71
CA HIS A 5 -6.52 -9.16 -15.40
C HIS A 5 -5.21 -8.85 -14.69
N LEU A 6 -5.23 -7.80 -13.89
CA LEU A 6 -4.12 -7.55 -12.98
C LEU A 6 -4.18 -8.60 -11.88
N ALA A 7 -3.18 -9.50 -11.85
CA ALA A 7 -3.19 -10.62 -10.92
C ALA A 7 -2.70 -10.21 -9.54
N GLY A 8 -1.72 -9.32 -9.47
CA GLY A 8 -1.18 -8.95 -8.18
C GLY A 8 -0.11 -7.89 -8.25
N VAL A 9 0.34 -7.51 -7.06
CA VAL A 9 1.44 -6.57 -6.84
C VAL A 9 2.47 -7.26 -5.96
N VAL A 10 3.72 -7.19 -6.34
CA VAL A 10 4.82 -7.79 -5.56
C VAL A 10 5.81 -6.70 -5.20
N PHE A 11 6.09 -6.56 -3.91
CA PHE A 11 7.17 -5.71 -3.42
C PHE A 11 8.39 -6.54 -3.09
N ASN A 12 9.57 -5.99 -3.35
CA ASN A 12 10.81 -6.49 -2.80
C ASN A 12 11.19 -5.57 -1.63
N SER A 13 11.52 -6.15 -0.49
CA SER A 13 11.81 -5.38 0.70
C SER A 13 12.98 -6.00 1.47
N PRO A 14 13.90 -5.19 1.99
CA PRO A 14 14.94 -5.70 2.90
C PRO A 14 14.33 -6.11 4.24
N ASN A 15 13.16 -5.61 4.59
CA ASN A 15 12.48 -5.93 5.84
C ASN A 15 10.98 -6.15 5.61
N PRO A 16 10.60 -7.34 5.08
CA PRO A 16 9.20 -7.62 4.75
C PRO A 16 8.25 -7.52 5.93
N GLU A 17 8.69 -7.90 7.15
CA GLU A 17 7.82 -7.84 8.31
C GLU A 17 7.46 -6.41 8.70
N GLU A 18 8.43 -5.51 8.70
CA GLU A 18 8.17 -4.10 8.98
C GLU A 18 7.23 -3.52 7.92
N LEU A 19 7.44 -3.86 6.66
CA LEU A 19 6.59 -3.37 5.58
C LEU A 19 5.17 -3.91 5.71
N SER A 20 5.01 -5.21 5.98
CA SER A 20 3.68 -5.80 6.15
C SER A 20 2.96 -5.25 7.38
N ASP A 21 3.68 -4.99 8.47
CA ASP A 21 3.09 -4.40 9.67
C ASP A 21 2.54 -3.02 9.38
N PHE A 22 3.25 -2.22 8.59
CA PHE A 22 2.78 -0.90 8.18
C PHE A 22 1.43 -0.99 7.44
N TYR A 23 1.34 -1.87 6.43
CA TYR A 23 0.12 -2.01 5.66
C TYR A 23 -1.02 -2.63 6.47
N ARG A 24 -0.71 -3.54 7.39
CA ARG A 24 -1.71 -4.08 8.31
C ARG A 24 -2.26 -2.99 9.23
N ASP A 25 -1.37 -2.20 9.83
CA ASP A 25 -1.77 -1.22 10.83
C ASP A 25 -2.55 -0.06 10.23
N LEU A 26 -2.21 0.35 8.99
CA LEU A 26 -2.88 1.47 8.35
C LEU A 26 -4.14 1.07 7.60
N PHE A 27 -4.12 -0.05 6.92
CA PHE A 27 -5.18 -0.42 5.98
C PHE A 27 -5.91 -1.71 6.34
N GLY A 28 -5.53 -2.36 7.42
CA GLY A 28 -6.16 -3.60 7.84
C GLY A 28 -5.83 -4.79 6.94
N ILE A 29 -4.75 -4.73 6.18
CA ILE A 29 -4.36 -5.82 5.28
C ILE A 29 -3.75 -6.96 6.09
N GLN A 30 -4.40 -8.13 6.06
CA GLN A 30 -3.95 -9.29 6.82
C GLN A 30 -3.04 -10.17 5.98
N PHE A 31 -1.75 -10.11 6.25
CA PHE A 31 -0.75 -10.90 5.55
C PHE A 31 -0.51 -12.24 6.25
N ALA A 32 -0.07 -13.23 5.50
CA ALA A 32 0.36 -14.53 6.02
C ALA A 32 1.69 -14.91 5.40
N LYS A 33 2.56 -15.55 6.18
CA LYS A 33 3.80 -16.11 5.65
C LYS A 33 3.48 -17.37 4.87
N ARG A 34 4.08 -17.48 3.69
CA ARG A 34 3.91 -18.63 2.81
C ARG A 34 5.26 -19.09 2.28
N GLN A 35 5.35 -20.38 2.03
CA GLN A 35 6.44 -20.97 1.29
C GLN A 35 5.86 -22.00 0.35
N HIS A 36 6.05 -21.80 -0.94
CA HIS A 36 5.47 -22.65 -1.97
C HIS A 36 6.61 -23.40 -2.67
N GLY A 37 6.75 -24.69 -2.36
CA GLY A 37 7.75 -25.52 -3.03
C GLY A 37 9.15 -24.93 -2.91
N ASN A 38 9.77 -24.61 -4.04
CA ASN A 38 11.12 -24.04 -4.11
C ASN A 38 11.14 -22.53 -4.09
N ILE A 39 9.98 -21.88 -3.98
CA ILE A 39 9.89 -20.42 -3.91
C ILE A 39 10.27 -19.99 -2.50
N ARG A 40 11.04 -18.90 -2.42
CA ARG A 40 11.46 -18.35 -1.12
C ARG A 40 10.26 -18.00 -0.27
N GLU A 41 10.43 -18.04 1.05
CA GLU A 41 9.43 -17.59 1.98
C GLU A 41 9.04 -16.13 1.65
N HIS A 42 7.75 -15.88 1.62
CA HIS A 42 7.23 -14.55 1.35
C HIS A 42 5.97 -14.32 2.19
N ILE A 43 5.60 -13.05 2.29
CA ILE A 43 4.42 -12.61 3.01
C ILE A 43 3.41 -12.21 1.96
N GLU A 44 2.18 -12.73 2.03
CA GLU A 44 1.19 -12.49 1.00
C GLU A 44 -0.23 -12.46 1.54
N CYS A 45 -1.12 -11.85 0.77
CA CYS A 45 -2.56 -11.86 1.02
C CYS A 45 -3.32 -11.50 -0.24
N GLU A 46 -4.63 -11.67 -0.19
CA GLU A 46 -5.55 -11.10 -1.15
C GLU A 46 -6.16 -9.83 -0.55
N PHE A 47 -6.16 -8.76 -1.31
CA PHE A 47 -6.76 -7.50 -0.87
C PHE A 47 -7.45 -6.84 -2.04
N GLY A 48 -8.77 -6.66 -1.92
CA GLY A 48 -9.55 -6.08 -3.01
C GLY A 48 -9.55 -6.90 -4.28
N GLY A 49 -9.39 -8.22 -4.17
CA GLY A 49 -9.35 -9.11 -5.33
C GLY A 49 -7.98 -9.17 -6.00
N ILE A 50 -6.98 -8.52 -5.44
CA ILE A 50 -5.63 -8.49 -5.99
C ILE A 50 -4.68 -9.19 -5.03
N HIS A 51 -3.80 -10.02 -5.57
CA HIS A 51 -2.75 -10.67 -4.80
C HIS A 51 -1.69 -9.64 -4.44
N PHE A 52 -1.35 -9.56 -3.16
CA PHE A 52 -0.37 -8.60 -2.64
C PHE A 52 0.72 -9.39 -1.92
N ALA A 53 1.95 -9.34 -2.42
CA ALA A 53 3.05 -10.12 -1.86
C ALA A 53 4.26 -9.26 -1.57
N ILE A 54 5.01 -9.65 -0.55
CA ILE A 54 6.27 -9.00 -0.18
C ILE A 54 7.35 -10.08 -0.11
N LEU A 55 8.39 -9.91 -0.92
CA LEU A 55 9.53 -10.82 -0.98
C LEU A 55 10.73 -10.16 -0.35
N LYS A 56 11.52 -10.94 0.38
CA LYS A 56 12.76 -10.42 0.94
C LYS A 56 13.80 -10.22 -0.17
N SER A 57 14.42 -9.05 -0.18
CA SER A 57 15.47 -8.70 -1.13
C SER A 57 16.48 -7.79 -0.44
N ALA A 58 17.72 -7.81 -0.88
CA ALA A 58 18.75 -6.92 -0.35
C ALA A 58 18.44 -5.45 -0.69
N GLN A 59 17.64 -5.19 -1.71
CA GLN A 59 17.25 -3.85 -2.12
C GLN A 59 15.74 -3.72 -2.06
N SER A 60 15.26 -2.58 -1.58
CA SER A 60 13.84 -2.28 -1.61
C SER A 60 13.43 -1.93 -3.04
N SER A 61 12.13 -2.07 -3.31
CA SER A 61 11.56 -1.62 -4.58
C SER A 61 11.11 -0.17 -4.53
N SER A 62 11.70 0.64 -3.65
CA SER A 62 11.33 2.03 -3.45
C SER A 62 11.66 2.88 -4.67
N GLY A 63 10.84 2.77 -5.70
CA GLY A 63 10.89 3.65 -6.85
C GLY A 63 9.78 4.66 -6.80
N LYS A 64 9.92 5.73 -7.56
CA LYS A 64 8.87 6.74 -7.70
C LYS A 64 8.02 6.52 -8.93
N ASN A 65 8.28 5.43 -9.66
CA ASN A 65 7.62 5.15 -10.93
C ASN A 65 6.27 4.47 -10.76
N ILE A 66 6.06 3.81 -9.64
CA ILE A 66 4.79 3.13 -9.35
C ILE A 66 4.31 3.59 -7.98
N VAL A 67 3.06 4.01 -7.92
CA VAL A 67 2.44 4.49 -6.69
C VAL A 67 1.19 3.67 -6.44
N LEU A 68 1.08 3.06 -5.26
CA LEU A 68 -0.17 2.43 -4.85
C LEU A 68 -1.13 3.51 -4.38
N SER A 69 -2.39 3.39 -4.77
CA SER A 69 -3.43 4.35 -4.41
C SER A 69 -4.55 3.60 -3.69
N PHE A 70 -4.86 4.04 -2.48
CA PHE A 70 -5.93 3.46 -1.67
C PHE A 70 -7.09 4.44 -1.58
N ALA A 71 -8.30 3.95 -1.83
CA ALA A 71 -9.51 4.75 -1.68
C ALA A 71 -9.93 4.80 -0.22
N VAL A 72 -10.23 5.99 0.27
CA VAL A 72 -10.73 6.19 1.64
C VAL A 72 -11.99 7.05 1.60
N GLY A 73 -12.90 6.83 2.53
CA GLY A 73 -14.17 7.57 2.58
C GLY A 73 -14.02 8.97 3.15
N ASP A 74 -13.16 9.14 4.15
CA ASP A 74 -12.93 10.42 4.81
C ASP A 74 -11.42 10.61 4.97
N LEU A 75 -10.84 11.34 4.04
CA LEU A 75 -9.39 11.54 3.99
C LEU A 75 -8.87 12.30 5.20
N LYS A 76 -9.57 13.36 5.61
CA LYS A 76 -9.11 14.15 6.75
C LYS A 76 -9.11 13.33 8.04
N ALA A 77 -10.16 12.57 8.28
CA ALA A 77 -10.23 11.71 9.45
C ALA A 77 -9.15 10.64 9.43
N PHE A 78 -8.89 10.08 8.26
CA PHE A 78 -7.85 9.08 8.07
C PHE A 78 -6.46 9.67 8.40
N LEU A 79 -6.17 10.86 7.89
CA LEU A 79 -4.89 11.54 8.14
C LEU A 79 -4.74 11.94 9.61
N ASP A 80 -5.82 12.34 10.26
CA ASP A 80 -5.77 12.64 11.70
C ASP A 80 -5.41 11.38 12.49
N GLY A 81 -5.93 10.23 12.11
CA GLY A 81 -5.57 8.95 12.71
C GLY A 81 -4.10 8.61 12.49
N LEU A 82 -3.57 8.85 11.28
CA LEU A 82 -2.16 8.62 10.97
C LEU A 82 -1.24 9.53 11.79
N GLN A 83 -1.64 10.77 12.02
CA GLN A 83 -0.87 11.70 12.82
C GLN A 83 -0.67 11.17 14.24
N LYS A 84 -1.70 10.54 14.81
CA LYS A 84 -1.61 9.91 16.13
C LYS A 84 -0.62 8.74 16.14
N MET A 85 -0.36 8.16 15.01
CA MET A 85 0.62 7.08 14.84
C MET A 85 2.01 7.61 14.48
N GLY A 86 2.19 8.94 14.41
CA GLY A 86 3.45 9.56 14.05
C GLY A 86 3.73 9.62 12.56
N ILE A 87 2.73 9.37 11.73
CA ILE A 87 2.89 9.39 10.28
C ILE A 87 2.42 10.72 9.74
N LYS A 88 3.32 11.42 9.03
CA LYS A 88 3.03 12.73 8.46
C LYS A 88 2.82 12.61 6.96
N PRO A 89 1.85 13.36 6.41
CA PRO A 89 1.69 13.40 4.96
C PRO A 89 2.89 14.07 4.30
N LEU A 90 3.16 13.67 3.06
CA LEU A 90 4.24 14.24 2.26
C LEU A 90 3.90 15.63 1.72
N HIS A 91 2.63 15.96 1.67
CA HIS A 91 2.13 17.25 1.18
C HIS A 91 0.73 17.49 1.77
N PRO A 92 0.23 18.73 1.73
CA PRO A 92 -1.17 18.99 2.13
C PRO A 92 -2.16 18.28 1.22
N ILE A 93 -3.40 18.14 1.67
CA ILE A 93 -4.48 17.60 0.84
C ILE A 93 -4.62 18.47 -0.41
N MET A 94 -4.68 17.82 -1.56
CA MET A 94 -4.80 18.48 -2.86
C MET A 94 -6.15 18.16 -3.49
N ASP A 95 -6.80 19.19 -4.02
CA ASP A 95 -8.01 19.04 -4.83
C ASP A 95 -7.54 18.83 -6.27
N ILE A 96 -7.88 17.66 -6.84
CA ILE A 96 -7.49 17.33 -8.22
C ILE A 96 -8.65 17.47 -9.21
N GLY A 97 -9.76 18.06 -8.77
CA GLY A 97 -10.93 18.24 -9.62
C GLY A 97 -11.95 17.12 -9.44
N ALA A 98 -13.15 17.33 -9.99
CA ALA A 98 -14.26 16.36 -9.94
C ALA A 98 -14.62 15.92 -8.52
N GLY A 99 -14.39 16.78 -7.51
CA GLY A 99 -14.65 16.46 -6.11
C GLY A 99 -13.67 15.49 -5.49
N LYS A 100 -12.56 15.23 -6.14
CA LYS A 100 -11.57 14.27 -5.65
C LYS A 100 -10.43 14.98 -4.93
N HIS A 101 -10.05 14.43 -3.78
CA HIS A 101 -8.98 14.94 -2.95
C HIS A 101 -7.96 13.85 -2.72
N ILE A 102 -6.68 14.20 -2.77
CA ILE A 102 -5.60 13.25 -2.56
C ILE A 102 -4.59 13.75 -1.54
N CYS A 103 -3.92 12.80 -0.91
CA CYS A 103 -2.74 13.04 -0.10
C CYS A 103 -1.82 11.83 -0.23
N SER A 104 -0.55 12.02 0.07
CA SER A 104 0.42 10.93 -0.05
C SER A 104 1.21 10.78 1.24
N ILE A 105 1.59 9.54 1.52
CA ILE A 105 2.46 9.19 2.65
C ILE A 105 3.56 8.29 2.12
N ALA A 106 4.58 8.05 2.95
CA ALA A 106 5.65 7.12 2.63
C ALA A 106 5.52 5.87 3.50
N ASP A 107 5.77 4.70 2.91
CA ASP A 107 5.89 3.48 3.69
C ASP A 107 7.31 3.35 4.27
N PRO A 108 7.60 2.33 5.12
CA PRO A 108 8.92 2.19 5.74
C PRO A 108 10.07 2.03 4.76
N ASP A 109 9.82 1.53 3.56
CA ASP A 109 10.83 1.39 2.52
C ASP A 109 10.98 2.63 1.64
N GLY A 110 10.19 3.67 1.91
CA GLY A 110 10.22 4.91 1.12
C GLY A 110 9.34 4.89 -0.11
N ASN A 111 8.49 3.87 -0.27
CA ASN A 111 7.52 3.87 -1.37
C ASN A 111 6.45 4.93 -1.09
N MET A 112 6.08 5.67 -2.13
CA MET A 112 4.97 6.61 -2.01
C MET A 112 3.65 5.86 -2.08
N VAL A 113 2.77 6.17 -1.14
CA VAL A 113 1.41 5.63 -1.10
C VAL A 113 0.44 6.79 -1.20
N ARG A 114 -0.45 6.74 -2.18
CA ARG A 114 -1.47 7.76 -2.35
C ARG A 114 -2.76 7.35 -1.67
N LEU A 115 -3.39 8.32 -1.04
CA LEU A 115 -4.72 8.17 -0.46
C LEU A 115 -5.65 9.05 -1.27
N ILE A 116 -6.76 8.48 -1.74
CA ILE A 116 -7.73 9.23 -2.53
C ILE A 116 -9.10 9.15 -1.86
N GLN A 117 -9.71 10.30 -1.61
CA GLN A 117 -11.04 10.35 -1.05
C GLN A 117 -12.07 10.05 -2.13
N VAL A 118 -12.96 9.13 -1.83
CA VAL A 118 -14.06 8.77 -2.71
C VAL A 118 -15.36 8.80 -1.92
N ASP A 119 -16.47 9.15 -2.59
CA ASP A 119 -17.77 9.26 -1.93
C ASP A 119 -18.34 7.90 -1.55
N GLN A 120 -17.98 6.87 -2.30
CA GLN A 120 -18.40 5.49 -2.04
C GLN A 120 -17.21 4.55 -2.21
N ILE A 121 -17.10 3.63 -1.29
CA ILE A 121 -16.06 2.59 -1.31
C ILE A 121 -16.69 1.25 -1.63
#